data_c3813a640bddc99595d043dcef3c652d
#
_entry.id   c3813a640bddc99595d043dcef3c652d
#
_cell.length_a   1.000
_cell.length_b   1.000
_cell.length_c   1.000
_cell.angle_alpha   90.00
_cell.angle_beta   90.00
_cell.angle_gamma   90.00
#
_symmetry.space_group_name_H-M   'P 1'
#
loop_
_entity.id
_entity.type
_entity.pdbx_description
1 polymer ?
#
loop_
_entity_poly.entity_id
_entity_poly.type
_entity_poly.pdbx_seq_one_letter_code
_entity_poly.pdbx_strand_id
1 'polypeptide(L)'
;MTMYNSIDGKMDDYHVMYLGARAAGGFGLVFPEQVAITPEGRTTTTCAGIWNDDQIEGHARVTSIIKRMGGVPGIQLGHTGRKGSELPPHKGVNEQGSWKALAPDHPQGWTCVAPSAIPFGGDHSYPVHPLTRAEIKALHRSYADAARRAADAGYQWLEMHFAHGYLGASFWSPLANQRTDEYGGSNENRARFLLEALDAVREVWPEELPLTMRLGSDDFNPDGVQFDDSVALIAKMKDHGLDLADLSFGMNTDDLVDPPFGEPAAFVQKAHRVRREVGIPVATSWNLGVPATADQVIRDELIDVAFLGRPALSNPHWPVWAARELGHADPFSLVPPDWAWWLRNFRGHEPSIGLPDAEAILDEGLVESA
;
A
#
# COMPACT_ATOMS: atom_id res chain seq x y z
N MET A 1 -1.22 -0.13 -5.15
CA MET A 1 -2.27 0.60 -5.92
C MET A 1 -3.28 -0.40 -6.40
N THR A 2 -4.56 -0.11 -6.21
CA THR A 2 -5.64 -1.01 -6.64
C THR A 2 -5.71 -1.08 -8.16
N MET A 3 -5.74 -2.30 -8.70
CA MET A 3 -5.72 -2.55 -10.14
C MET A 3 -7.10 -2.87 -10.72
N TYR A 4 -8.07 -3.15 -9.83
CA TYR A 4 -9.47 -3.39 -10.19
C TYR A 4 -9.65 -4.53 -11.22
N ASN A 5 -8.91 -5.61 -11.08
CA ASN A 5 -8.89 -6.71 -12.05
C ASN A 5 -9.05 -8.11 -11.43
N SER A 6 -9.71 -8.18 -10.27
CA SER A 6 -10.07 -9.45 -9.64
C SER A 6 -11.53 -9.81 -9.92
N ILE A 7 -11.83 -11.11 -9.92
CA ILE A 7 -13.19 -11.64 -9.94
C ILE A 7 -13.41 -12.38 -8.63
N ASP A 8 -14.44 -11.98 -7.88
CA ASP A 8 -14.75 -12.52 -6.54
C ASP A 8 -13.56 -12.51 -5.57
N GLY A 9 -12.75 -11.45 -5.66
CA GLY A 9 -11.55 -11.27 -4.85
C GLY A 9 -10.37 -12.17 -5.23
N LYS A 10 -10.49 -13.05 -6.22
CA LYS A 10 -9.44 -13.99 -6.60
C LYS A 10 -8.35 -13.34 -7.43
N MET A 11 -7.11 -13.67 -7.12
CA MET A 11 -5.97 -13.37 -7.98
C MET A 11 -5.83 -14.44 -9.08
N ASP A 12 -5.47 -14.01 -10.28
CA ASP A 12 -5.36 -14.83 -11.49
C ASP A 12 -4.05 -14.56 -12.25
N ASP A 13 -3.99 -14.97 -13.52
CA ASP A 13 -2.82 -14.79 -14.38
C ASP A 13 -2.40 -13.33 -14.56
N TYR A 14 -3.34 -12.39 -14.50
CA TYR A 14 -3.02 -10.96 -14.53
C TYR A 14 -2.13 -10.57 -13.35
N HIS A 15 -2.47 -11.03 -12.13
CA HIS A 15 -1.70 -10.73 -10.93
C HIS A 15 -0.33 -11.42 -10.95
N VAL A 16 -0.26 -12.66 -11.44
CA VAL A 16 1.01 -13.40 -11.64
C VAL A 16 1.93 -12.63 -12.60
N MET A 17 1.43 -12.21 -13.76
CA MET A 17 2.18 -11.41 -14.74
C MET A 17 2.59 -10.06 -14.16
N TYR A 18 1.64 -9.34 -13.59
CA TYR A 18 1.83 -7.97 -13.09
C TYR A 18 2.85 -7.91 -11.95
N LEU A 19 2.72 -8.77 -10.93
CA LEU A 19 3.61 -8.76 -9.75
C LEU A 19 4.92 -9.50 -10.04
N GLY A 20 4.87 -10.57 -10.82
CA GLY A 20 6.07 -11.30 -11.22
C GLY A 20 7.03 -10.44 -12.06
N ALA A 21 6.52 -9.57 -12.91
CA ALA A 21 7.34 -8.63 -13.69
C ALA A 21 8.14 -7.67 -12.80
N ARG A 22 7.57 -7.22 -11.67
CA ARG A 22 8.29 -6.34 -10.72
C ARG A 22 9.39 -7.11 -9.99
N ALA A 23 9.11 -8.31 -9.51
CA ALA A 23 10.12 -9.17 -8.90
C ALA A 23 11.26 -9.48 -9.88
N ALA A 24 10.93 -9.87 -11.11
CA ALA A 24 11.92 -10.11 -12.17
C ALA A 24 12.69 -8.83 -12.55
N GLY A 25 12.09 -7.65 -12.39
CA GLY A 25 12.70 -6.35 -12.61
C GLY A 25 13.63 -5.86 -11.49
N GLY A 26 13.80 -6.66 -10.43
CA GLY A 26 14.75 -6.37 -9.35
C GLY A 26 14.16 -5.71 -8.10
N PHE A 27 12.83 -5.60 -7.98
CA PHE A 27 12.22 -5.16 -6.72
C PHE A 27 12.41 -6.26 -5.66
N GLY A 28 13.07 -5.92 -4.54
CA GLY A 28 13.34 -6.85 -3.45
C GLY A 28 12.13 -7.23 -2.62
N LEU A 29 11.14 -6.34 -2.52
CA LEU A 29 9.86 -6.55 -1.82
C LEU A 29 8.72 -6.13 -2.74
N VAL A 30 7.74 -7.01 -2.95
CA VAL A 30 6.63 -6.78 -3.89
C VAL A 30 5.30 -7.01 -3.19
N PHE A 31 4.49 -5.94 -3.12
CA PHE A 31 3.12 -5.98 -2.63
C PHE A 31 2.11 -5.96 -3.78
N PRO A 32 1.01 -6.70 -3.69
CA PRO A 32 -0.18 -6.44 -4.50
C PRO A 32 -0.84 -5.11 -4.07
N GLU A 33 -2.03 -4.86 -4.62
CA GLU A 33 -2.94 -3.86 -4.11
C GLU A 33 -3.38 -4.18 -2.68
N GLN A 34 -4.10 -3.25 -2.01
CA GLN A 34 -4.79 -3.57 -0.77
C GLN A 34 -5.73 -4.77 -1.00
N VAL A 35 -5.55 -5.81 -0.22
CA VAL A 35 -6.33 -7.05 -0.24
C VAL A 35 -7.41 -6.95 0.84
N ALA A 36 -8.68 -7.06 0.43
CA ALA A 36 -9.81 -6.92 1.34
C ALA A 36 -9.96 -8.14 2.24
N ILE A 37 -10.20 -7.88 3.54
CA ILE A 37 -10.40 -8.91 4.58
C ILE A 37 -11.86 -9.39 4.67
N THR A 38 -12.78 -8.67 4.04
CA THR A 38 -14.21 -9.01 3.91
C THR A 38 -14.72 -8.56 2.53
N PRO A 39 -15.81 -9.12 2.01
CA PRO A 39 -16.36 -8.69 0.73
C PRO A 39 -16.70 -7.20 0.66
N GLU A 40 -17.28 -6.64 1.71
CA GLU A 40 -17.62 -5.21 1.80
C GLU A 40 -16.40 -4.32 2.12
N GLY A 41 -15.27 -4.90 2.46
CA GLY A 41 -14.00 -4.21 2.66
C GLY A 41 -13.28 -3.78 1.37
N ARG A 42 -13.84 -4.12 0.21
CA ARG A 42 -13.31 -3.73 -1.11
C ARG A 42 -13.64 -2.26 -1.44
N THR A 43 -12.85 -1.66 -2.33
CA THR A 43 -13.22 -0.38 -2.96
C THR A 43 -14.30 -0.63 -4.03
N THR A 44 -14.08 -1.62 -4.88
CA THR A 44 -14.98 -2.03 -5.97
C THR A 44 -15.20 -3.53 -5.97
N THR A 45 -16.19 -4.02 -6.70
CA THR A 45 -16.42 -5.48 -6.85
C THR A 45 -15.27 -6.23 -7.52
N THR A 46 -14.31 -5.51 -8.11
CA THR A 46 -13.16 -6.07 -8.83
C THR A 46 -11.83 -5.92 -8.09
N CYS A 47 -11.85 -5.64 -6.78
CA CYS A 47 -10.65 -5.64 -5.94
C CYS A 47 -10.29 -7.05 -5.46
N ALA A 48 -8.98 -7.26 -5.23
CA ALA A 48 -8.49 -8.49 -4.62
C ALA A 48 -8.94 -8.63 -3.16
N GLY A 49 -9.08 -9.86 -2.70
CA GLY A 49 -9.46 -10.19 -1.33
C GLY A 49 -8.91 -11.53 -0.87
N ILE A 50 -8.94 -11.74 0.44
CA ILE A 50 -8.49 -12.99 1.08
C ILE A 50 -9.41 -13.37 2.25
N TRP A 51 -10.71 -13.10 2.10
CA TRP A 51 -11.75 -13.39 3.10
C TRP A 51 -12.25 -14.84 3.06
N ASN A 52 -11.87 -15.63 2.04
CA ASN A 52 -12.31 -17.01 1.86
C ASN A 52 -11.14 -17.91 1.46
N ASP A 53 -11.17 -19.19 1.83
CA ASP A 53 -10.09 -20.14 1.60
C ASP A 53 -9.89 -20.45 0.10
N ASP A 54 -10.94 -20.35 -0.73
CA ASP A 54 -10.85 -20.54 -2.18
C ASP A 54 -10.07 -19.43 -2.91
N GLN A 55 -9.68 -18.37 -2.20
CA GLN A 55 -8.82 -17.31 -2.70
C GLN A 55 -7.32 -17.61 -2.49
N ILE A 56 -6.97 -18.55 -1.58
CA ILE A 56 -5.57 -18.88 -1.23
C ILE A 56 -4.77 -19.33 -2.46
N GLU A 57 -5.34 -20.15 -3.33
CA GLU A 57 -4.64 -20.69 -4.50
C GLU A 57 -4.10 -19.59 -5.43
N GLY A 58 -4.91 -18.57 -5.74
CA GLY A 58 -4.49 -17.44 -6.56
C GLY A 58 -3.34 -16.65 -5.93
N HIS A 59 -3.43 -16.39 -4.62
CA HIS A 59 -2.35 -15.76 -3.86
C HIS A 59 -1.08 -16.61 -3.81
N ALA A 60 -1.20 -17.95 -3.64
CA ALA A 60 -0.06 -18.86 -3.62
C ALA A 60 0.70 -18.88 -4.96
N ARG A 61 0.00 -18.77 -6.09
CA ARG A 61 0.63 -18.63 -7.42
C ARG A 61 1.44 -17.32 -7.51
N VAL A 62 0.89 -16.22 -7.00
CA VAL A 62 1.56 -14.92 -6.96
C VAL A 62 2.81 -14.96 -6.06
N THR A 63 2.70 -15.48 -4.86
CA THR A 63 3.86 -15.58 -3.95
C THR A 63 4.96 -16.48 -4.51
N SER A 64 4.57 -17.59 -5.16
CA SER A 64 5.50 -18.52 -5.80
C SER A 64 6.32 -17.85 -6.90
N ILE A 65 5.68 -17.06 -7.79
CA ILE A 65 6.41 -16.38 -8.87
C ILE A 65 7.32 -15.28 -8.32
N ILE A 66 6.86 -14.49 -7.34
CA ILE A 66 7.68 -13.45 -6.72
C ILE A 66 8.97 -14.06 -6.12
N LYS A 67 8.83 -15.12 -5.31
CA LYS A 67 9.99 -15.84 -4.73
C LYS A 67 10.93 -16.42 -5.79
N ARG A 68 10.35 -17.03 -6.83
CA ARG A 68 11.14 -17.58 -7.94
C ARG A 68 11.96 -16.53 -8.67
N MET A 69 11.46 -15.31 -8.75
CA MET A 69 12.15 -14.17 -9.36
C MET A 69 13.11 -13.45 -8.39
N GLY A 70 13.25 -13.91 -7.15
CA GLY A 70 14.18 -13.37 -6.16
C GLY A 70 13.62 -12.29 -5.24
N GLY A 71 12.33 -11.97 -5.34
CA GLY A 71 11.67 -10.99 -4.47
C GLY A 71 11.04 -11.62 -3.22
N VAL A 72 10.77 -10.80 -2.22
CA VAL A 72 9.98 -11.14 -1.03
C VAL A 72 8.50 -10.80 -1.31
N PRO A 73 7.56 -11.75 -1.22
CA PRO A 73 6.14 -11.46 -1.37
C PRO A 73 5.59 -10.83 -0.09
N GLY A 74 5.12 -9.59 -0.19
CA GLY A 74 4.36 -8.90 0.85
C GLY A 74 2.87 -8.88 0.54
N ILE A 75 2.02 -8.74 1.56
CA ILE A 75 0.58 -8.52 1.43
C ILE A 75 0.15 -7.31 2.25
N GLN A 76 -0.75 -6.48 1.70
CA GLN A 76 -1.37 -5.39 2.43
C GLN A 76 -2.84 -5.74 2.71
N LEU A 77 -3.20 -5.98 3.97
CA LEU A 77 -4.56 -6.29 4.39
C LEU A 77 -5.32 -5.03 4.79
N GLY A 78 -6.54 -4.88 4.32
CA GLY A 78 -7.31 -3.69 4.64
C GLY A 78 -8.82 -3.83 4.45
N HIS A 79 -9.51 -2.77 4.83
CA HIS A 79 -10.95 -2.57 4.69
C HIS A 79 -11.23 -1.11 4.37
N THR A 80 -11.87 -0.82 3.25
CA THR A 80 -12.05 0.57 2.77
C THR A 80 -13.02 1.39 3.62
N GLY A 81 -13.85 0.73 4.41
CA GLY A 81 -14.81 1.44 5.26
C GLY A 81 -15.81 2.27 4.45
N ARG A 82 -15.94 3.54 4.82
CA ARG A 82 -16.88 4.50 4.20
C ARG A 82 -16.47 5.00 2.80
N LYS A 83 -15.30 4.57 2.30
CA LYS A 83 -14.79 4.89 0.94
C LYS A 83 -14.83 3.67 0.03
N GLY A 84 -15.70 2.70 0.31
CA GLY A 84 -15.98 1.56 -0.56
C GLY A 84 -17.20 1.79 -1.45
N SER A 85 -17.64 0.71 -2.12
CA SER A 85 -18.82 0.73 -3.00
C SER A 85 -18.69 1.71 -4.17
N GLU A 86 -17.62 1.54 -4.97
CA GLU A 86 -17.30 2.38 -6.12
C GLU A 86 -17.32 1.61 -7.44
N LEU A 87 -17.44 2.33 -8.54
CA LEU A 87 -17.04 1.80 -9.86
C LEU A 87 -15.52 1.86 -10.01
N PRO A 88 -14.92 0.86 -10.70
CA PRO A 88 -13.52 0.97 -11.10
C PRO A 88 -13.29 2.26 -11.91
N PRO A 89 -12.30 3.10 -11.61
CA PRO A 89 -12.12 4.42 -12.24
C PRO A 89 -12.00 4.37 -13.77
N HIS A 90 -11.42 3.30 -14.31
CA HIS A 90 -11.30 3.10 -15.77
C HIS A 90 -12.62 2.73 -16.45
N LYS A 91 -13.69 2.42 -15.68
CA LYS A 91 -15.04 2.11 -16.17
C LYS A 91 -16.02 3.28 -15.98
N GLY A 92 -15.62 4.31 -15.26
CA GLY A 92 -16.42 5.51 -15.05
C GLY A 92 -15.90 6.37 -13.92
N VAL A 93 -15.94 7.66 -14.15
CA VAL A 93 -15.68 8.70 -13.15
C VAL A 93 -16.89 9.59 -13.07
N ASN A 94 -17.01 10.37 -11.99
CA ASN A 94 -18.04 11.40 -11.90
C ASN A 94 -17.73 12.59 -12.85
N GLU A 95 -18.61 13.59 -12.88
CA GLU A 95 -18.46 14.78 -13.72
C GLU A 95 -17.18 15.58 -13.41
N GLN A 96 -16.63 15.45 -12.20
CA GLN A 96 -15.39 16.08 -11.75
C GLN A 96 -14.15 15.22 -12.04
N GLY A 97 -14.28 14.05 -12.68
CA GLY A 97 -13.18 13.13 -12.95
C GLY A 97 -12.73 12.33 -11.72
N SER A 98 -13.50 12.34 -10.63
CA SER A 98 -13.27 11.57 -9.41
C SER A 98 -13.95 10.20 -9.46
N TRP A 99 -13.66 9.38 -8.46
CA TRP A 99 -14.24 8.05 -8.31
C TRP A 99 -15.74 8.14 -8.06
N LYS A 100 -16.49 7.27 -8.71
CA LYS A 100 -17.94 7.27 -8.63
C LYS A 100 -18.42 6.25 -7.61
N ALA A 101 -18.89 6.73 -6.47
CA ALA A 101 -19.56 5.89 -5.47
C ALA A 101 -20.92 5.38 -6.00
N LEU A 102 -21.25 4.17 -5.55
CA LEU A 102 -22.49 3.49 -5.89
C LEU A 102 -23.47 3.53 -4.72
N ALA A 103 -24.74 3.77 -5.04
CA ALA A 103 -25.81 3.66 -4.05
C ALA A 103 -25.87 2.21 -3.49
N PRO A 104 -26.26 2.04 -2.23
CA PRO A 104 -26.34 0.69 -1.61
C PRO A 104 -27.26 -0.29 -2.35
N ASP A 105 -28.29 0.21 -3.04
CA ASP A 105 -29.24 -0.57 -3.85
C ASP A 105 -28.82 -0.79 -5.30
N HIS A 106 -27.66 -0.25 -5.71
CA HIS A 106 -27.09 -0.54 -7.02
C HIS A 106 -26.67 -2.01 -7.10
N PRO A 107 -26.84 -2.72 -8.25
CA PRO A 107 -26.47 -4.14 -8.38
C PRO A 107 -25.03 -4.50 -8.01
N GLN A 108 -24.11 -3.54 -8.09
CA GLN A 108 -22.70 -3.68 -7.71
C GLN A 108 -22.35 -2.88 -6.45
N GLY A 109 -23.33 -2.24 -5.81
CA GLY A 109 -23.15 -1.44 -4.60
C GLY A 109 -23.39 -2.23 -3.33
N TRP A 110 -23.00 -1.65 -2.21
CA TRP A 110 -23.29 -2.16 -0.86
C TRP A 110 -23.30 -1.02 0.16
N THR A 111 -23.90 -1.27 1.32
CA THR A 111 -23.82 -0.33 2.44
C THR A 111 -22.44 -0.35 3.05
N CYS A 112 -21.73 0.76 2.97
CA CYS A 112 -20.42 0.92 3.60
C CYS A 112 -20.54 0.97 5.13
N VAL A 113 -19.47 0.58 5.83
CA VAL A 113 -19.38 0.61 7.29
C VAL A 113 -18.39 1.70 7.74
N ALA A 114 -18.61 2.22 8.95
CA ALA A 114 -17.76 3.27 9.53
C ALA A 114 -17.79 3.18 11.07
N PRO A 115 -16.86 3.85 11.79
CA PRO A 115 -16.95 3.98 13.24
C PRO A 115 -18.21 4.71 13.70
N SER A 116 -18.66 5.72 12.95
CA SER A 116 -19.84 6.53 13.22
C SER A 116 -20.69 6.69 11.96
N ALA A 117 -21.97 7.09 12.08
CA ALA A 117 -22.88 7.31 10.95
C ALA A 117 -22.51 8.59 10.16
N ILE A 118 -21.26 8.74 9.79
CA ILE A 118 -20.71 9.92 9.09
C ILE A 118 -20.13 9.45 7.76
N PRO A 119 -20.81 9.74 6.62
CA PRO A 119 -20.27 9.52 5.29
C PRO A 119 -18.95 10.28 5.09
N PHE A 120 -18.14 9.88 4.10
CA PHE A 120 -16.94 10.64 3.78
C PHE A 120 -17.26 12.02 3.22
N GLY A 121 -18.30 12.14 2.41
CA GLY A 121 -18.71 13.37 1.72
C GLY A 121 -18.47 13.30 0.21
N GLY A 122 -18.79 14.38 -0.50
CA GLY A 122 -18.73 14.40 -1.95
C GLY A 122 -19.56 13.26 -2.56
N ASP A 123 -18.98 12.49 -3.46
CA ASP A 123 -19.63 11.33 -4.08
C ASP A 123 -19.92 10.19 -3.08
N HIS A 124 -19.16 10.11 -1.97
CA HIS A 124 -19.39 9.15 -0.88
C HIS A 124 -20.31 9.70 0.19
N SER A 125 -21.44 10.28 -0.23
CA SER A 125 -22.47 10.86 0.66
C SER A 125 -23.60 9.89 1.01
N TYR A 126 -23.56 8.65 0.54
CA TYR A 126 -24.55 7.64 0.91
C TYR A 126 -24.47 7.28 2.40
N PRO A 127 -25.61 6.94 3.03
CA PRO A 127 -25.62 6.53 4.42
C PRO A 127 -24.67 5.34 4.68
N VAL A 128 -23.93 5.42 5.76
CA VAL A 128 -23.04 4.36 6.22
C VAL A 128 -23.58 3.72 7.49
N HIS A 129 -23.30 2.42 7.65
CA HIS A 129 -23.66 1.68 8.86
C HIS A 129 -22.59 1.90 9.96
N PRO A 130 -22.95 2.52 11.10
CA PRO A 130 -22.02 2.64 12.22
C PRO A 130 -21.83 1.26 12.89
N LEU A 131 -20.60 0.79 12.95
CA LEU A 131 -20.26 -0.53 13.49
C LEU A 131 -20.64 -0.64 14.97
N THR A 132 -21.30 -1.72 15.32
CA THR A 132 -21.50 -2.14 16.71
C THR A 132 -20.20 -2.73 17.28
N ARG A 133 -20.09 -2.84 18.62
CA ARG A 133 -18.94 -3.49 19.28
C ARG A 133 -18.76 -4.95 18.83
N ALA A 134 -19.85 -5.66 18.59
CA ALA A 134 -19.81 -7.05 18.13
C ALA A 134 -19.25 -7.16 16.71
N GLU A 135 -19.61 -6.24 15.82
CA GLU A 135 -19.09 -6.15 14.46
C GLU A 135 -17.61 -5.73 14.45
N ILE A 136 -17.19 -4.81 15.31
CA ILE A 136 -15.76 -4.45 15.49
C ILE A 136 -14.96 -5.70 15.85
N LYS A 137 -15.41 -6.48 16.83
CA LYS A 137 -14.75 -7.74 17.22
C LYS A 137 -14.78 -8.80 16.10
N ALA A 138 -15.82 -8.82 15.27
CA ALA A 138 -15.87 -9.68 14.11
C ALA A 138 -14.82 -9.27 13.05
N LEU A 139 -14.63 -7.97 12.83
CA LEU A 139 -13.60 -7.47 11.93
C LEU A 139 -12.17 -7.78 12.41
N HIS A 140 -11.89 -7.70 13.72
CA HIS A 140 -10.60 -8.15 14.26
C HIS A 140 -10.34 -9.63 13.95
N ARG A 141 -11.35 -10.50 14.08
CA ARG A 141 -11.23 -11.90 13.63
C ARG A 141 -11.02 -12.03 12.13
N SER A 142 -11.69 -11.20 11.32
CA SER A 142 -11.49 -11.19 9.86
C SER A 142 -10.05 -10.80 9.48
N TYR A 143 -9.42 -9.85 10.20
CA TYR A 143 -8.00 -9.54 10.04
C TYR A 143 -7.11 -10.75 10.37
N ALA A 144 -7.35 -11.42 11.50
CA ALA A 144 -6.61 -12.62 11.90
C ALA A 144 -6.80 -13.78 10.90
N ASP A 145 -8.03 -14.01 10.43
CA ASP A 145 -8.32 -15.07 9.44
C ASP A 145 -7.66 -14.76 8.09
N ALA A 146 -7.66 -13.49 7.65
CA ALA A 146 -6.97 -13.05 6.45
C ALA A 146 -5.44 -13.20 6.58
N ALA A 147 -4.87 -12.87 7.74
CA ALA A 147 -3.44 -13.06 8.02
C ALA A 147 -3.04 -14.54 7.99
N ARG A 148 -3.85 -15.44 8.54
CA ARG A 148 -3.61 -16.89 8.48
C ARG A 148 -3.60 -17.39 7.02
N ARG A 149 -4.62 -17.00 6.21
CA ARG A 149 -4.67 -17.33 4.79
C ARG A 149 -3.49 -16.77 4.02
N ALA A 150 -3.02 -15.58 4.38
CA ALA A 150 -1.83 -14.98 3.78
C ALA A 150 -0.56 -15.80 4.09
N ALA A 151 -0.41 -16.29 5.32
CA ALA A 151 0.69 -17.20 5.69
C ALA A 151 0.59 -18.51 4.89
N ASP A 152 -0.59 -19.13 4.81
CA ASP A 152 -0.86 -20.35 4.04
C ASP A 152 -0.57 -20.15 2.53
N ALA A 153 -0.86 -18.97 1.99
CA ALA A 153 -0.53 -18.59 0.62
C ALA A 153 0.97 -18.32 0.41
N GLY A 154 1.77 -18.29 1.47
CA GLY A 154 3.23 -18.16 1.42
C GLY A 154 3.75 -16.73 1.33
N TYR A 155 3.00 -15.74 1.76
CA TYR A 155 3.51 -14.39 1.99
C TYR A 155 4.55 -14.39 3.12
N GLN A 156 5.51 -13.46 3.04
CA GLN A 156 6.62 -13.34 3.97
C GLN A 156 6.71 -11.94 4.63
N TRP A 157 5.80 -11.06 4.30
CA TRP A 157 5.65 -9.73 4.87
C TRP A 157 4.18 -9.37 4.91
N LEU A 158 3.68 -8.90 6.05
CA LEU A 158 2.30 -8.44 6.17
C LEU A 158 2.27 -6.97 6.57
N GLU A 159 1.47 -6.19 5.87
CA GLU A 159 1.17 -4.79 6.19
C GLU A 159 -0.33 -4.62 6.42
N MET A 160 -0.69 -4.02 7.54
CA MET A 160 -2.06 -3.60 7.83
C MET A 160 -2.30 -2.20 7.26
N HIS A 161 -3.37 -2.02 6.51
CA HIS A 161 -3.66 -0.71 5.89
C HIS A 161 -4.63 0.12 6.73
N PHE A 162 -4.11 1.12 7.43
CA PHE A 162 -4.84 2.06 8.27
C PHE A 162 -4.57 3.52 7.87
N ALA A 163 -4.58 3.79 6.56
CA ALA A 163 -4.38 5.10 5.97
C ALA A 163 -5.53 5.48 5.01
N HIS A 164 -5.44 6.62 4.35
CA HIS A 164 -6.23 7.08 3.21
C HIS A 164 -7.74 7.20 3.46
N GLY A 165 -8.15 7.44 4.71
CA GLY A 165 -9.56 7.54 5.09
C GLY A 165 -10.31 6.20 5.08
N TYR A 166 -9.58 5.08 4.97
CA TYR A 166 -10.14 3.74 5.07
C TYR A 166 -10.52 3.40 6.52
N LEU A 167 -11.03 2.21 6.79
CA LEU A 167 -11.68 1.92 8.06
C LEU A 167 -10.79 2.19 9.29
N GLY A 168 -9.54 1.71 9.29
CA GLY A 168 -8.62 1.95 10.40
C GLY A 168 -8.29 3.44 10.58
N ALA A 169 -8.01 4.16 9.49
CA ALA A 169 -7.81 5.61 9.52
C ALA A 169 -9.07 6.33 10.03
N SER A 170 -10.26 5.86 9.65
CA SER A 170 -11.53 6.42 10.12
C SER A 170 -11.75 6.20 11.62
N PHE A 171 -11.30 5.08 12.18
CA PHE A 171 -11.33 4.89 13.65
C PHE A 171 -10.36 5.83 14.37
N TRP A 172 -9.18 6.07 13.80
CA TRP A 172 -8.16 6.94 14.39
C TRP A 172 -8.55 8.42 14.32
N SER A 173 -9.21 8.86 13.25
CA SER A 173 -9.53 10.26 13.02
C SER A 173 -10.79 10.73 13.78
N PRO A 174 -10.71 11.84 14.54
CA PRO A 174 -11.90 12.44 15.15
C PRO A 174 -12.90 12.98 14.12
N LEU A 175 -12.48 13.27 12.89
CA LEU A 175 -13.36 13.70 11.81
C LEU A 175 -14.36 12.61 11.39
N ALA A 176 -13.98 11.35 11.54
CA ALA A 176 -14.79 10.20 11.15
C ALA A 176 -15.35 9.42 12.34
N ASN A 177 -14.69 9.50 13.51
CA ASN A 177 -15.02 8.74 14.71
C ASN A 177 -15.53 9.67 15.82
N GLN A 178 -16.84 9.76 15.93
CA GLN A 178 -17.52 10.50 17.01
C GLN A 178 -18.26 9.55 17.97
N ARG A 179 -17.72 8.35 18.17
CA ARG A 179 -18.25 7.40 19.13
C ARG A 179 -18.06 7.90 20.57
N THR A 180 -18.98 7.47 21.43
CA THR A 180 -18.96 7.79 22.87
C THR A 180 -18.67 6.57 23.74
N ASP A 181 -18.37 5.42 23.10
CA ASP A 181 -17.96 4.19 23.78
C ASP A 181 -16.42 4.04 23.82
N GLU A 182 -15.92 2.86 24.22
CA GLU A 182 -14.50 2.57 24.34
C GLU A 182 -13.69 2.64 23.04
N TYR A 183 -14.33 2.82 21.89
CA TYR A 183 -13.67 2.97 20.58
C TYR A 183 -13.67 4.42 20.07
N GLY A 184 -14.10 5.41 20.87
CA GLY A 184 -14.18 6.80 20.45
C GLY A 184 -13.92 7.82 21.56
N GLY A 185 -13.93 9.09 21.22
CA GLY A 185 -13.65 10.21 22.12
C GLY A 185 -12.15 10.48 22.24
N SER A 186 -11.46 9.92 23.23
CA SER A 186 -10.02 10.16 23.44
C SER A 186 -9.13 9.46 22.40
N ASN A 187 -7.90 9.95 22.23
CA ASN A 187 -6.89 9.30 21.37
C ASN A 187 -6.68 7.82 21.76
N GLU A 188 -6.69 7.52 23.06
CA GLU A 188 -6.56 6.15 23.55
C GLU A 188 -7.69 5.25 23.06
N ASN A 189 -8.93 5.73 23.17
CA ASN A 189 -10.10 4.97 22.72
C ASN A 189 -10.14 4.81 21.19
N ARG A 190 -9.81 5.88 20.44
CA ARG A 190 -9.74 5.79 18.96
C ARG A 190 -8.64 4.86 18.48
N ALA A 191 -7.51 4.77 19.19
CA ALA A 191 -6.41 3.85 18.92
C ALA A 191 -6.79 2.38 19.15
N ARG A 192 -7.76 2.10 20.01
CA ARG A 192 -8.13 0.75 20.46
C ARG A 192 -8.45 -0.20 19.30
N PHE A 193 -9.22 0.24 18.29
CA PHE A 193 -9.51 -0.58 17.12
C PHE A 193 -8.24 -1.04 16.41
N LEU A 194 -7.26 -0.14 16.24
CA LEU A 194 -6.00 -0.41 15.55
C LEU A 194 -5.12 -1.37 16.35
N LEU A 195 -5.03 -1.15 17.66
CA LEU A 195 -4.21 -1.98 18.56
C LEU A 195 -4.80 -3.40 18.69
N GLU A 196 -6.10 -3.52 18.90
CA GLU A 196 -6.77 -4.85 18.97
C GLU A 196 -6.70 -5.61 17.64
N ALA A 197 -6.75 -4.92 16.49
CA ALA A 197 -6.54 -5.55 15.20
C ALA A 197 -5.09 -6.02 15.03
N LEU A 198 -4.11 -5.23 15.48
CA LEU A 198 -2.69 -5.58 15.46
C LEU A 198 -2.43 -6.82 16.33
N ASP A 199 -2.96 -6.85 17.57
CA ASP A 199 -2.85 -7.99 18.47
C ASP A 199 -3.44 -9.25 17.84
N ALA A 200 -4.66 -9.16 17.28
CA ALA A 200 -5.32 -10.30 16.66
C ALA A 200 -4.54 -10.87 15.45
N VAL A 201 -3.86 -10.02 14.70
CA VAL A 201 -2.98 -10.44 13.60
C VAL A 201 -1.69 -11.03 14.16
N ARG A 202 -1.06 -10.40 15.16
CA ARG A 202 0.20 -10.89 15.76
C ARG A 202 0.05 -12.29 16.37
N GLU A 203 -1.10 -12.61 16.93
CA GLU A 203 -1.38 -13.96 17.49
C GLU A 203 -1.31 -15.08 16.45
N VAL A 204 -1.50 -14.80 15.16
CA VAL A 204 -1.59 -15.82 14.10
C VAL A 204 -0.53 -15.67 13.02
N TRP A 205 0.07 -14.49 12.86
CA TRP A 205 1.15 -14.25 11.91
C TRP A 205 2.47 -14.75 12.49
N PRO A 206 3.32 -15.49 11.71
CA PRO A 206 4.59 -16.03 12.21
C PRO A 206 5.47 -14.95 12.84
N GLU A 207 6.01 -15.22 14.02
CA GLU A 207 6.80 -14.26 14.81
C GLU A 207 8.06 -13.79 14.07
N GLU A 208 8.66 -14.70 13.30
CA GLU A 208 9.87 -14.43 12.51
C GLU A 208 9.62 -13.60 11.25
N LEU A 209 8.37 -13.35 10.88
CA LEU A 209 8.00 -12.57 9.70
C LEU A 209 7.53 -11.16 10.08
N PRO A 210 7.95 -10.13 9.32
CA PRO A 210 7.57 -8.75 9.61
C PRO A 210 6.05 -8.53 9.61
N LEU A 211 5.56 -7.87 10.64
CA LEU A 211 4.22 -7.31 10.75
C LEU A 211 4.33 -5.80 10.77
N THR A 212 3.83 -5.16 9.72
CA THR A 212 3.97 -3.72 9.50
C THR A 212 2.62 -3.04 9.38
N MET A 213 2.60 -1.72 9.44
CA MET A 213 1.36 -0.95 9.34
C MET A 213 1.57 0.30 8.51
N ARG A 214 0.71 0.49 7.51
CA ARG A 214 0.59 1.77 6.83
C ARG A 214 -0.42 2.64 7.56
N LEU A 215 0.08 3.73 8.15
CA LEU A 215 -0.70 4.63 9.00
C LEU A 215 -0.95 5.97 8.30
N GLY A 216 -2.22 6.41 8.28
CA GLY A 216 -2.57 7.80 8.01
C GLY A 216 -2.18 8.67 9.20
N SER A 217 -0.98 9.24 9.13
CA SER A 217 -0.34 9.87 10.28
C SER A 217 -0.73 11.34 10.50
N ASP A 218 -1.42 11.95 9.54
CA ASP A 218 -1.82 13.35 9.59
C ASP A 218 -3.03 13.55 8.67
N ASP A 219 -4.07 14.20 9.15
CA ASP A 219 -5.25 14.54 8.33
C ASP A 219 -5.09 15.88 7.62
N PHE A 220 -4.03 16.65 7.91
CA PHE A 220 -3.83 18.02 7.39
C PHE A 220 -5.08 18.90 7.58
N ASN A 221 -5.74 18.73 8.70
CA ASN A 221 -6.93 19.47 9.13
C ASN A 221 -6.81 19.70 10.64
N PRO A 222 -7.07 20.92 11.14
CA PRO A 222 -6.90 21.24 12.56
C PRO A 222 -7.80 20.44 13.50
N ASP A 223 -8.95 19.97 13.01
CA ASP A 223 -9.89 19.15 13.76
C ASP A 223 -9.65 17.62 13.54
N GLY A 224 -8.66 17.26 12.74
CA GLY A 224 -8.30 15.88 12.41
C GLY A 224 -7.15 15.33 13.27
N VAL A 225 -6.62 14.19 12.83
CA VAL A 225 -5.41 13.59 13.42
C VAL A 225 -4.23 14.54 13.25
N GLN A 226 -3.56 14.82 14.36
CA GLN A 226 -2.30 15.56 14.36
C GLN A 226 -1.12 14.59 14.36
N PHE A 227 -0.02 14.98 13.74
CA PHE A 227 1.14 14.10 13.60
C PHE A 227 1.73 13.65 14.94
N ASP A 228 1.73 14.53 15.96
CA ASP A 228 2.22 14.20 17.30
C ASP A 228 1.43 13.07 17.96
N ASP A 229 0.10 13.03 17.75
CA ASP A 229 -0.75 11.95 18.24
C ASP A 229 -0.40 10.63 17.58
N SER A 230 -0.05 10.67 16.28
CA SER A 230 0.36 9.48 15.52
C SER A 230 1.74 8.97 15.95
N VAL A 231 2.68 9.84 16.31
CA VAL A 231 3.97 9.42 16.91
C VAL A 231 3.73 8.64 18.20
N ALA A 232 2.85 9.16 19.08
CA ALA A 232 2.49 8.48 20.33
C ALA A 232 1.75 7.14 20.09
N LEU A 233 0.90 7.07 19.06
CA LEU A 233 0.23 5.83 18.67
C LEU A 233 1.24 4.79 18.18
N ILE A 234 2.19 5.16 17.31
CA ILE A 234 3.20 4.24 16.77
C ILE A 234 4.09 3.69 17.89
N ALA A 235 4.39 4.49 18.91
CA ALA A 235 5.11 4.00 20.09
C ALA A 235 4.33 2.87 20.82
N LYS A 236 3.01 3.03 20.98
CA LYS A 236 2.17 1.96 21.53
C LYS A 236 2.10 0.73 20.60
N MET A 237 1.98 0.94 19.29
CA MET A 237 1.97 -0.16 18.31
C MET A 237 3.25 -0.98 18.34
N LYS A 238 4.41 -0.35 18.55
CA LYS A 238 5.68 -1.04 18.77
C LYS A 238 5.61 -1.98 19.97
N ASP A 239 5.04 -1.54 21.10
CA ASP A 239 4.84 -2.36 22.29
C ASP A 239 3.85 -3.53 22.05
N HIS A 240 2.99 -3.43 21.04
CA HIS A 240 2.07 -4.46 20.56
C HIS A 240 2.65 -5.32 19.42
N GLY A 241 3.96 -5.24 19.17
CA GLY A 241 4.65 -6.12 18.21
C GLY A 241 4.63 -5.63 16.76
N LEU A 242 4.50 -4.31 16.52
CA LEU A 242 4.75 -3.72 15.21
C LEU A 242 6.24 -3.66 14.93
N ASP A 243 6.66 -4.17 13.76
CA ASP A 243 8.07 -4.22 13.35
C ASP A 243 8.52 -3.00 12.53
N LEU A 244 7.59 -2.38 11.77
CA LEU A 244 7.88 -1.20 10.96
C LEU A 244 6.61 -0.35 10.75
N ALA A 245 6.76 0.98 10.76
CA ALA A 245 5.69 1.92 10.44
C ALA A 245 5.89 2.53 9.04
N ASP A 246 4.94 2.32 8.12
CA ASP A 246 4.84 3.03 6.83
C ASP A 246 3.96 4.28 6.99
N LEU A 247 4.54 5.46 6.82
CA LEU A 247 3.88 6.75 7.03
C LEU A 247 3.20 7.24 5.76
N SER A 248 1.93 7.62 5.87
CA SER A 248 1.12 8.13 4.77
C SER A 248 0.10 9.18 5.24
N PHE A 249 -0.75 9.64 4.31
CA PHE A 249 -1.84 10.58 4.57
C PHE A 249 -3.02 9.92 5.29
N GLY A 250 -3.68 10.68 6.17
CA GLY A 250 -4.96 10.30 6.78
C GLY A 250 -6.09 10.25 5.76
N MET A 251 -6.28 11.32 4.99
CA MET A 251 -7.31 11.45 3.96
C MET A 251 -8.73 11.14 4.47
N ASN A 252 -9.03 11.58 5.69
CA ASN A 252 -10.36 11.43 6.30
C ASN A 252 -11.34 12.54 5.91
N THR A 253 -10.85 13.56 5.22
CA THR A 253 -11.60 14.70 4.67
C THR A 253 -10.95 15.17 3.39
N ASP A 254 -11.72 15.85 2.52
CA ASP A 254 -11.21 16.60 1.36
C ASP A 254 -10.86 18.06 1.72
N ASP A 255 -11.24 18.51 2.93
CA ASP A 255 -10.88 19.83 3.47
C ASP A 255 -9.49 19.77 4.11
N LEU A 256 -8.46 19.99 3.29
CA LEU A 256 -7.05 19.88 3.66
C LEU A 256 -6.39 21.24 3.71
N VAL A 257 -5.55 21.46 4.71
CA VAL A 257 -4.72 22.67 4.87
C VAL A 257 -3.28 22.34 4.53
N ASP A 258 -2.77 22.93 3.46
CA ASP A 258 -1.38 22.83 2.99
C ASP A 258 -0.80 21.39 2.94
N PRO A 259 -1.48 20.44 2.29
CA PRO A 259 -0.95 19.09 2.18
C PRO A 259 0.24 19.05 1.21
N PRO A 260 1.35 18.37 1.55
CA PRO A 260 2.60 18.40 0.76
C PRO A 260 2.57 17.44 -0.44
N PHE A 261 1.47 17.36 -1.19
CA PHE A 261 1.31 16.38 -2.28
C PHE A 261 2.31 16.52 -3.42
N GLY A 262 2.74 17.76 -3.71
CA GLY A 262 3.68 18.07 -4.79
C GLY A 262 5.15 18.03 -4.36
N GLU A 263 5.45 17.92 -3.09
CA GLU A 263 6.82 18.01 -2.60
C GLU A 263 7.61 16.72 -2.83
N PRO A 264 8.88 16.80 -3.26
CA PRO A 264 9.76 15.64 -3.28
C PRO A 264 9.89 15.04 -1.88
N ALA A 265 9.80 13.71 -1.78
CA ALA A 265 9.96 12.98 -0.52
C ALA A 265 9.06 13.50 0.63
N ALA A 266 7.81 13.86 0.32
CA ALA A 266 6.86 14.59 1.16
C ALA A 266 6.74 14.08 2.63
N PHE A 267 6.88 12.77 2.84
CA PHE A 267 6.74 12.15 4.17
C PHE A 267 8.07 11.74 4.83
N VAL A 268 9.19 11.90 4.16
CA VAL A 268 10.49 11.42 4.67
C VAL A 268 10.83 12.07 6.01
N GLN A 269 10.62 13.38 6.18
CA GLN A 269 10.94 14.05 7.45
C GLN A 269 10.03 13.60 8.59
N LYS A 270 8.76 13.33 8.31
CA LYS A 270 7.82 12.77 9.30
C LYS A 270 8.24 11.35 9.70
N ALA A 271 8.57 10.50 8.71
CA ALA A 271 9.06 9.15 8.94
C ALA A 271 10.38 9.14 9.74
N HIS A 272 11.33 10.01 9.37
CA HIS A 272 12.59 10.17 10.10
C HIS A 272 12.37 10.57 11.57
N ARG A 273 11.42 11.48 11.83
CA ARG A 273 11.07 11.84 13.20
C ARG A 273 10.55 10.64 13.99
N VAL A 274 9.66 9.82 13.42
CA VAL A 274 9.18 8.57 14.06
C VAL A 274 10.35 7.63 14.33
N ARG A 275 11.23 7.41 13.35
CA ARG A 275 12.42 6.56 13.49
C ARG A 275 13.28 6.98 14.69
N ARG A 276 13.51 8.27 14.84
CA ARG A 276 14.34 8.80 15.96
C ARG A 276 13.64 8.77 17.31
N GLU A 277 12.38 9.16 17.39
CA GLU A 277 11.66 9.34 18.66
C GLU A 277 11.12 8.01 19.20
N VAL A 278 10.63 7.13 18.32
CA VAL A 278 10.08 5.82 18.70
C VAL A 278 11.12 4.71 18.64
N GLY A 279 12.16 4.86 17.82
CA GLY A 279 13.18 3.83 17.64
C GLY A 279 12.63 2.56 16.96
N ILE A 280 11.78 2.73 15.95
CA ILE A 280 11.22 1.68 15.11
C ILE A 280 11.66 1.91 13.66
N PRO A 281 11.92 0.87 12.86
CA PRO A 281 12.10 1.02 11.41
C PRO A 281 10.90 1.72 10.77
N VAL A 282 11.16 2.50 9.72
CA VAL A 282 10.12 3.27 9.04
C VAL A 282 10.18 3.12 7.53
N ALA A 283 9.03 3.22 6.91
CA ALA A 283 8.88 3.31 5.47
C ALA A 283 8.02 4.52 5.09
N THR A 284 8.11 4.92 3.84
CA THR A 284 7.14 5.82 3.23
C THR A 284 7.17 5.66 1.70
N SER A 285 6.19 6.26 1.06
CA SER A 285 6.11 6.45 -0.40
C SER A 285 6.10 7.96 -0.71
N TRP A 286 5.39 8.37 -1.76
CA TRP A 286 5.23 9.78 -2.17
C TRP A 286 6.50 10.44 -2.70
N ASN A 287 6.51 10.58 -4.04
CA ASN A 287 7.54 11.29 -4.80
C ASN A 287 8.99 10.78 -4.60
N LEU A 288 9.14 9.46 -4.36
CA LEU A 288 10.43 8.77 -4.25
C LEU A 288 10.86 8.08 -5.57
N GLY A 289 10.21 8.38 -6.70
CA GLY A 289 10.48 7.73 -7.98
C GLY A 289 11.77 8.17 -8.67
N VAL A 290 12.43 9.24 -8.21
CA VAL A 290 13.74 9.69 -8.73
C VAL A 290 14.84 8.88 -8.03
N PRO A 291 15.71 8.14 -8.77
CA PRO A 291 16.73 7.27 -8.19
C PRO A 291 17.63 7.97 -7.19
N ALA A 292 18.15 9.13 -7.50
CA ALA A 292 19.03 9.91 -6.62
C ALA A 292 18.32 10.29 -5.30
N THR A 293 17.04 10.67 -5.35
CA THR A 293 16.26 10.98 -4.14
C THR A 293 16.04 9.73 -3.28
N ALA A 294 15.64 8.61 -3.90
CA ALA A 294 15.40 7.36 -3.18
C ALA A 294 16.68 6.82 -2.53
N ASP A 295 17.81 6.87 -3.24
CA ASP A 295 19.12 6.46 -2.73
C ASP A 295 19.58 7.36 -1.57
N GLN A 296 19.44 8.69 -1.74
CA GLN A 296 19.86 9.67 -0.73
C GLN A 296 19.15 9.46 0.60
N VAL A 297 17.81 9.32 0.59
CA VAL A 297 17.05 9.19 1.84
C VAL A 297 17.35 7.88 2.59
N ILE A 298 17.77 6.81 1.87
CA ILE A 298 18.22 5.55 2.47
C ILE A 298 19.65 5.71 3.01
N ARG A 299 20.59 6.28 2.23
CA ARG A 299 21.99 6.49 2.67
C ARG A 299 22.09 7.40 3.88
N ASP A 300 21.27 8.43 3.95
CA ASP A 300 21.23 9.36 5.08
C ASP A 300 20.47 8.78 6.29
N GLU A 301 20.05 7.51 6.19
CA GLU A 301 19.30 6.81 7.23
C GLU A 301 18.02 7.54 7.68
N LEU A 302 17.39 8.28 6.76
CA LEU A 302 16.15 8.99 7.04
C LEU A 302 14.96 8.04 7.09
N ILE A 303 14.97 7.00 6.24
CA ILE A 303 13.99 5.91 6.22
C ILE A 303 14.71 4.57 5.95
N ASP A 304 14.05 3.47 6.26
CA ASP A 304 14.59 2.12 6.09
C ASP A 304 14.09 1.44 4.82
N VAL A 305 12.88 1.79 4.35
CA VAL A 305 12.26 1.26 3.12
C VAL A 305 11.60 2.40 2.32
N ALA A 306 11.90 2.46 1.03
CA ALA A 306 11.25 3.36 0.07
C ALA A 306 10.23 2.58 -0.78
N PHE A 307 8.93 2.90 -0.65
CA PHE A 307 7.88 2.28 -1.45
C PHE A 307 7.61 3.05 -2.75
N LEU A 308 7.58 2.33 -3.86
CA LEU A 308 7.34 2.87 -5.19
C LEU A 308 6.04 2.31 -5.78
N GLY A 309 5.07 3.17 -6.06
CA GLY A 309 3.82 2.81 -6.71
C GLY A 309 3.85 3.02 -8.23
N ARG A 310 3.49 4.23 -8.67
CA ARG A 310 3.43 4.59 -10.10
C ARG A 310 4.74 4.43 -10.86
N PRO A 311 5.93 4.72 -10.29
CA PRO A 311 7.20 4.42 -10.95
C PRO A 311 7.36 2.93 -11.28
N ALA A 312 7.02 2.04 -10.34
CA ALA A 312 7.05 0.59 -10.56
C ALA A 312 5.96 0.10 -11.53
N LEU A 313 4.86 0.85 -11.68
CA LEU A 313 3.83 0.53 -12.66
C LEU A 313 4.28 0.90 -14.08
N SER A 314 4.87 2.09 -14.26
CA SER A 314 5.36 2.57 -15.56
C SER A 314 6.63 1.84 -16.02
N ASN A 315 7.51 1.47 -15.10
CA ASN A 315 8.75 0.74 -15.39
C ASN A 315 8.94 -0.43 -14.40
N PRO A 316 8.58 -1.67 -14.77
CA PRO A 316 8.84 -2.85 -13.95
C PRO A 316 10.32 -3.09 -13.64
N HIS A 317 11.23 -2.57 -14.48
CA HIS A 317 12.69 -2.65 -14.32
C HIS A 317 13.31 -1.39 -13.69
N TRP A 318 12.51 -0.60 -12.98
CA TRP A 318 12.97 0.61 -12.31
C TRP A 318 14.23 0.38 -11.44
N PRO A 319 14.38 -0.74 -10.67
CA PRO A 319 15.59 -0.97 -9.88
C PRO A 319 16.86 -1.10 -10.73
N VAL A 320 16.79 -1.77 -11.87
CA VAL A 320 17.92 -1.88 -12.80
C VAL A 320 18.30 -0.52 -13.39
N TRP A 321 17.28 0.24 -13.80
CA TRP A 321 17.48 1.61 -14.30
C TRP A 321 18.10 2.49 -13.21
N ALA A 322 17.55 2.48 -12.00
CA ALA A 322 18.08 3.24 -10.86
C ALA A 322 19.53 2.86 -10.54
N ALA A 323 19.86 1.58 -10.53
CA ALA A 323 21.22 1.11 -10.30
C ALA A 323 22.22 1.63 -11.36
N ARG A 324 21.79 1.73 -12.62
CA ARG A 324 22.63 2.34 -13.69
C ARG A 324 22.79 3.84 -13.51
N GLU A 325 21.72 4.58 -13.30
CA GLU A 325 21.76 6.02 -13.03
C GLU A 325 22.68 6.38 -11.85
N LEU A 326 22.70 5.51 -10.84
CA LEU A 326 23.53 5.66 -9.65
C LEU A 326 24.97 5.10 -9.80
N GLY A 327 25.34 4.60 -10.98
CA GLY A 327 26.68 4.08 -11.25
C GLY A 327 26.99 2.76 -10.54
N HIS A 328 26.00 1.91 -10.28
CA HIS A 328 26.24 0.60 -9.68
C HIS A 328 27.09 -0.27 -10.61
N ALA A 329 28.13 -0.95 -10.07
CA ALA A 329 29.10 -1.69 -10.86
C ALA A 329 28.49 -2.86 -11.66
N ASP A 330 27.42 -3.48 -11.17
CA ASP A 330 26.71 -4.57 -11.85
C ASP A 330 25.19 -4.42 -11.65
N PRO A 331 24.51 -3.55 -12.40
CA PRO A 331 23.06 -3.33 -12.29
C PRO A 331 22.25 -4.58 -12.62
N PHE A 332 22.79 -5.50 -13.44
CA PHE A 332 22.14 -6.74 -13.81
C PHE A 332 22.19 -7.83 -12.72
N SER A 333 22.89 -7.60 -11.61
CA SER A 333 22.80 -8.47 -10.43
C SER A 333 21.41 -8.48 -9.78
N LEU A 334 20.55 -7.51 -10.12
CA LEU A 334 19.21 -7.34 -9.57
C LEU A 334 18.13 -8.17 -10.28
N VAL A 335 18.42 -8.72 -11.47
CA VAL A 335 17.45 -9.52 -12.25
C VAL A 335 17.76 -11.02 -12.12
N PRO A 336 16.85 -11.93 -12.54
CA PRO A 336 17.11 -13.36 -12.51
C PRO A 336 18.43 -13.75 -13.18
N PRO A 337 19.15 -14.77 -12.67
CA PRO A 337 20.51 -15.09 -13.13
C PRO A 337 20.64 -15.42 -14.62
N ASP A 338 19.61 -16.05 -15.22
CA ASP A 338 19.54 -16.36 -16.65
C ASP A 338 19.42 -15.09 -17.51
N TRP A 339 18.64 -14.09 -17.06
CA TRP A 339 18.55 -12.77 -17.71
C TRP A 339 19.88 -12.00 -17.54
N ALA A 340 20.42 -11.99 -16.32
CA ALA A 340 21.68 -11.33 -16.02
C ALA A 340 22.84 -11.84 -16.89
N TRP A 341 22.86 -13.17 -17.18
CA TRP A 341 23.86 -13.75 -18.06
C TRP A 341 23.80 -13.17 -19.48
N TRP A 342 22.61 -13.09 -20.06
CA TRP A 342 22.42 -12.53 -21.39
C TRP A 342 22.76 -11.04 -21.46
N LEU A 343 22.33 -10.26 -20.47
CA LEU A 343 22.56 -8.84 -20.40
C LEU A 343 24.03 -8.47 -20.23
N ARG A 344 24.78 -9.23 -19.41
CA ARG A 344 26.24 -9.06 -19.24
C ARG A 344 27.04 -9.50 -20.46
N ASN A 345 26.55 -10.43 -21.26
CA ASN A 345 27.23 -10.95 -22.44
C ASN A 345 26.78 -10.30 -23.74
N PHE A 346 26.00 -9.23 -23.66
CA PHE A 346 25.61 -8.45 -24.83
C PHE A 346 26.83 -7.85 -25.50
N ARG A 347 26.94 -8.04 -26.86
CA ARG A 347 28.07 -7.56 -27.66
C ARG A 347 27.65 -6.48 -28.65
N GLY A 348 26.49 -5.87 -28.46
CA GLY A 348 25.99 -4.78 -29.26
C GLY A 348 26.20 -3.41 -28.61
N HIS A 349 25.51 -2.44 -29.11
CA HIS A 349 25.48 -1.10 -28.52
C HIS A 349 24.65 -1.11 -27.23
N GLU A 350 25.26 -0.79 -26.08
CA GLU A 350 24.58 -0.84 -24.77
C GLU A 350 23.28 -0.03 -24.68
N PRO A 351 23.17 1.18 -25.25
CA PRO A 351 21.91 1.91 -25.32
C PRO A 351 20.75 1.13 -25.95
N SER A 352 21.02 0.17 -26.85
CA SER A 352 20.00 -0.65 -27.48
C SER A 352 19.38 -1.73 -26.57
N ILE A 353 19.89 -1.91 -25.35
CA ILE A 353 19.30 -2.82 -24.34
C ILE A 353 18.05 -2.20 -23.65
N GLY A 354 17.41 -1.23 -24.28
CA GLY A 354 16.12 -0.71 -23.80
C GLY A 354 16.24 0.30 -22.64
N LEU A 355 17.30 1.10 -22.65
CA LEU A 355 17.47 2.16 -21.69
C LEU A 355 17.03 3.51 -22.26
N PRO A 356 16.58 4.43 -21.39
CA PRO A 356 15.86 5.62 -21.83
C PRO A 356 16.68 6.69 -22.56
N ASP A 357 17.89 6.38 -23.01
CA ASP A 357 18.71 7.35 -23.76
C ASP A 357 18.52 7.22 -25.29
N ALA A 358 17.29 7.52 -25.73
CA ALA A 358 17.01 7.59 -27.16
C ALA A 358 17.78 8.74 -27.86
N GLU A 359 18.18 9.78 -27.14
CA GLU A 359 18.98 10.89 -27.69
C GLU A 359 20.42 10.46 -28.05
N ALA A 360 21.04 9.58 -27.25
CA ALA A 360 22.37 9.06 -27.52
C ALA A 360 22.44 8.22 -28.82
N ILE A 361 21.35 7.57 -29.22
CA ILE A 361 21.28 6.78 -30.47
C ILE A 361 21.19 7.69 -31.70
N LEU A 362 20.60 8.87 -31.60
CA LEU A 362 20.44 9.82 -32.69
C LEU A 362 21.70 10.66 -32.93
N ASP A 363 22.54 10.89 -31.90
CA ASP A 363 23.80 11.64 -32.04
C ASP A 363 24.94 10.80 -32.64
N GLU A 364 24.88 9.47 -32.65
CA GLU A 364 25.94 8.57 -33.17
C GLU A 364 25.73 8.12 -34.64
N GLY A 365 25.14 8.93 -35.49
CA GLY A 365 25.42 8.79 -36.92
C GLY A 365 24.44 7.97 -37.75
N LEU A 366 23.18 7.79 -37.32
CA LEU A 366 22.11 7.27 -38.20
C LEU A 366 21.58 8.29 -39.20
N VAL A 367 22.06 9.55 -39.14
CA VAL A 367 21.60 10.67 -39.98
C VAL A 367 22.52 10.90 -41.18
N GLU A 368 23.68 10.25 -41.31
CA GLU A 368 24.63 10.48 -42.43
C GLU A 368 24.44 9.55 -43.62
N SER A 369 23.42 8.72 -43.69
CA SER A 369 23.20 7.82 -44.82
C SER A 369 21.79 7.89 -45.43
N ALA A 370 21.25 9.08 -45.59
CA ALA A 370 20.06 9.32 -46.44
C ALA A 370 20.31 10.37 -47.50
#